data_f7cbe0b2f7e4de48f1f724d68a351396
#
_entry.id   f7cbe0b2f7e4de48f1f724d68a351396
#
_cell.length_a   1.000
_cell.length_b   1.000
_cell.length_c   1.000
_cell.angle_alpha   90.00
_cell.angle_beta   90.00
_cell.angle_gamma   90.00
#
_symmetry.space_group_name_H-M   'P 1'
#
loop_
_entity.id
_entity.type
_entity.pdbx_description
1 polymer ?
#
loop_
_entity_poly.entity_id
_entity_poly.type
_entity_poly.pdbx_seq_one_letter_code
_entity_poly.pdbx_strand_id
1 'polypeptide(L)'
;YEEGVMADFKLTEEDINFLCSHALVVTGIWGTIESELHRIKERNVPVAFDFADKINHEITHRALPYVDYAFFSCDNKSDKELHKFMISIKSKGPKVVIVTKGEKGSIVYDGNEFTEFGIVECEVIDSMGAGDSYIAGFLMGILEGKPIFECMQKGALSSSETIGYYGAW
;
A
#
# COMPACT_ATOMS: atom_id res chain seq x y z
N TYR A 1 -0.10 -23.74 -2.92
CA TYR A 1 -0.51 -22.62 -3.76
C TYR A 1 0.09 -22.80 -5.15
N GLU A 2 -0.72 -22.78 -6.17
CA GLU A 2 -0.28 -22.82 -7.57
C GLU A 2 -0.59 -21.48 -8.21
N GLU A 3 0.41 -20.81 -8.73
CA GLU A 3 0.28 -19.45 -9.33
C GLU A 3 -0.43 -19.48 -10.69
N GLY A 4 -0.55 -20.67 -11.29
CA GLY A 4 -1.20 -20.85 -12.60
C GLY A 4 -0.54 -19.99 -13.67
N VAL A 5 -1.36 -19.33 -14.47
CA VAL A 5 -0.88 -18.46 -15.58
C VAL A 5 -0.13 -17.21 -15.08
N MET A 6 -0.24 -16.87 -13.81
CA MET A 6 0.46 -15.70 -13.26
C MET A 6 1.96 -15.95 -13.08
N ALA A 7 2.43 -17.21 -13.03
CA ALA A 7 3.83 -17.54 -12.89
C ALA A 7 4.71 -16.97 -14.03
N ASP A 8 4.15 -16.91 -15.23
CA ASP A 8 4.83 -16.43 -16.45
C ASP A 8 4.28 -15.08 -16.95
N PHE A 9 3.43 -14.42 -16.14
CA PHE A 9 2.81 -13.16 -16.55
C PHE A 9 3.84 -12.05 -16.72
N LYS A 10 3.75 -11.34 -17.85
CA LYS A 10 4.56 -10.15 -18.15
C LYS A 10 3.70 -9.08 -18.77
N LEU A 11 3.95 -7.83 -18.37
CA LEU A 11 3.27 -6.70 -18.99
C LEU A 11 3.81 -6.46 -20.41
N THR A 12 2.90 -6.42 -21.38
CA THR A 12 3.19 -5.98 -22.74
C THR A 12 3.41 -4.47 -22.79
N GLU A 13 3.83 -3.93 -23.92
CA GLU A 13 3.92 -2.48 -24.10
C GLU A 13 2.53 -1.81 -24.12
N GLU A 14 1.51 -2.51 -24.60
CA GLU A 14 0.13 -2.05 -24.57
C GLU A 14 -0.40 -1.97 -23.13
N ASP A 15 -0.11 -2.96 -22.29
CA ASP A 15 -0.47 -2.94 -20.86
C ASP A 15 0.21 -1.78 -20.14
N ILE A 16 1.49 -1.53 -20.39
CA ILE A 16 2.22 -0.39 -19.81
C ILE A 16 1.59 0.94 -20.26
N ASN A 17 1.25 1.07 -21.55
CA ASN A 17 0.58 2.27 -22.07
C ASN A 17 -0.77 2.49 -21.38
N PHE A 18 -1.54 1.41 -21.20
CA PHE A 18 -2.81 1.47 -20.50
C PHE A 18 -2.63 1.89 -19.03
N LEU A 19 -1.76 1.20 -18.28
CA LEU A 19 -1.47 1.55 -16.88
C LEU A 19 -1.01 3.00 -16.74
N CYS A 20 -0.12 3.44 -17.61
CA CYS A 20 0.44 4.79 -17.58
C CYS A 20 -0.52 5.88 -18.09
N SER A 21 -1.69 5.53 -18.60
CA SER A 21 -2.77 6.49 -18.89
C SER A 21 -3.56 6.91 -17.65
N HIS A 22 -3.30 6.28 -16.50
CA HIS A 22 -3.99 6.56 -15.24
C HIS A 22 -3.17 7.49 -14.33
N ALA A 23 -3.85 8.11 -13.37
CA ALA A 23 -3.22 9.03 -12.42
C ALA A 23 -2.29 8.34 -11.40
N LEU A 24 -2.50 7.04 -11.16
CA LEU A 24 -1.77 6.22 -10.20
C LEU A 24 -1.92 4.74 -10.58
N VAL A 25 -0.87 3.96 -10.40
CA VAL A 25 -0.91 2.49 -10.54
C VAL A 25 -0.82 1.86 -9.15
N VAL A 26 -1.74 0.94 -8.86
CA VAL A 26 -1.76 0.17 -7.61
C VAL A 26 -1.46 -1.29 -7.93
N THR A 27 -0.52 -1.88 -7.21
CA THR A 27 -0.20 -3.31 -7.29
C THR A 27 0.30 -3.80 -5.94
N GLY A 28 0.66 -5.06 -5.83
CA GLY A 28 1.16 -5.63 -4.60
C GLY A 28 2.04 -6.84 -4.85
N ILE A 29 2.51 -7.43 -3.76
CA ILE A 29 3.46 -8.55 -3.78
C ILE A 29 2.93 -9.79 -4.52
N TRP A 30 1.61 -9.90 -4.65
CA TRP A 30 0.95 -11.00 -5.35
C TRP A 30 0.69 -10.71 -6.83
N GLY A 31 1.00 -9.49 -7.29
CA GLY A 31 0.76 -9.05 -8.67
C GLY A 31 1.82 -9.52 -9.66
N THR A 32 2.95 -10.07 -9.21
CA THR A 32 4.06 -10.62 -10.01
C THR A 32 4.65 -9.68 -11.07
N ILE A 33 4.46 -8.35 -10.92
CA ILE A 33 4.93 -7.34 -11.88
C ILE A 33 6.06 -6.46 -11.35
N GLU A 34 6.70 -6.84 -10.24
CA GLU A 34 7.74 -6.02 -9.61
C GLU A 34 8.95 -5.76 -10.52
N SER A 35 9.25 -6.68 -11.45
CA SER A 35 10.30 -6.52 -12.44
C SER A 35 9.98 -5.46 -13.50
N GLU A 36 8.71 -5.12 -13.69
CA GLU A 36 8.22 -4.17 -14.69
C GLU A 36 7.98 -2.76 -14.15
N LEU A 37 8.06 -2.57 -12.83
CA LEU A 37 7.78 -1.27 -12.18
C LEU A 37 8.68 -0.14 -12.68
N HIS A 38 9.91 -0.45 -13.09
CA HIS A 38 10.82 0.54 -13.67
C HIS A 38 10.22 1.21 -14.92
N ARG A 39 9.52 0.45 -15.79
CA ARG A 39 8.87 0.96 -17.00
C ARG A 39 7.74 1.96 -16.70
N ILE A 40 7.01 1.73 -15.61
CA ILE A 40 5.95 2.65 -15.13
C ILE A 40 6.60 3.91 -14.56
N LYS A 41 7.66 3.74 -13.76
CA LYS A 41 8.39 4.85 -13.14
C LYS A 41 9.04 5.78 -14.18
N GLU A 42 9.62 5.23 -15.26
CA GLU A 42 10.19 6.00 -16.38
C GLU A 42 9.16 6.91 -17.06
N ARG A 43 7.88 6.58 -16.99
CA ARG A 43 6.77 7.39 -17.51
C ARG A 43 6.19 8.38 -16.49
N ASN A 44 6.83 8.51 -15.32
CA ASN A 44 6.44 9.43 -14.25
C ASN A 44 5.03 9.21 -13.68
N VAL A 45 4.49 7.99 -13.79
CA VAL A 45 3.23 7.63 -13.13
C VAL A 45 3.54 7.13 -11.72
N PRO A 46 2.89 7.66 -10.68
CA PRO A 46 3.09 7.20 -9.31
C PRO A 46 2.67 5.74 -9.14
N VAL A 47 3.43 5.02 -8.32
CA VAL A 47 3.15 3.61 -7.99
C VAL A 47 2.87 3.48 -6.49
N ALA A 48 1.73 2.90 -6.15
CA ALA A 48 1.43 2.39 -4.82
C ALA A 48 1.62 0.88 -4.81
N PHE A 49 2.32 0.38 -3.80
CA PHE A 49 2.63 -1.05 -3.70
C PHE A 49 2.27 -1.59 -2.32
N ASP A 50 1.44 -2.64 -2.30
CA ASP A 50 1.14 -3.38 -1.09
C ASP A 50 2.15 -4.51 -0.87
N PHE A 51 2.98 -4.36 0.15
CA PHE A 51 3.96 -5.36 0.58
C PHE A 51 3.39 -6.34 1.61
N ALA A 52 2.14 -6.16 2.03
CA ALA A 52 1.50 -6.94 3.09
C ALA A 52 2.42 -7.05 4.33
N ASP A 53 2.61 -8.26 4.86
CA ASP A 53 3.52 -8.55 5.98
C ASP A 53 4.96 -8.93 5.53
N LYS A 54 5.26 -8.82 4.25
CA LYS A 54 6.50 -9.35 3.64
C LYS A 54 7.68 -8.37 3.72
N ILE A 55 7.96 -7.86 4.91
CA ILE A 55 8.98 -6.83 5.18
C ILE A 55 10.38 -7.19 4.65
N ASN A 56 10.77 -8.45 4.78
CA ASN A 56 12.11 -8.95 4.41
C ASN A 56 12.11 -9.79 3.13
N HIS A 57 11.04 -9.76 2.36
CA HIS A 57 10.95 -10.55 1.13
C HIS A 57 11.83 -9.94 0.02
N GLU A 58 12.37 -10.78 -0.86
CA GLU A 58 13.23 -10.33 -1.96
C GLU A 58 12.52 -9.34 -2.88
N ILE A 59 11.25 -9.60 -3.21
CA ILE A 59 10.40 -8.71 -4.01
C ILE A 59 10.33 -7.31 -3.38
N THR A 60 10.25 -7.21 -2.05
CA THR A 60 10.22 -5.93 -1.34
C THR A 60 11.46 -5.10 -1.67
N HIS A 61 12.64 -5.71 -1.63
CA HIS A 61 13.88 -5.00 -1.94
C HIS A 61 13.98 -4.59 -3.42
N ARG A 62 13.46 -5.41 -4.34
CA ARG A 62 13.46 -5.12 -5.78
C ARG A 62 12.46 -4.02 -6.17
N ALA A 63 11.28 -4.00 -5.55
CA ALA A 63 10.21 -3.07 -5.88
C ALA A 63 10.42 -1.65 -5.31
N LEU A 64 10.97 -1.52 -4.09
CA LEU A 64 11.07 -0.26 -3.35
C LEU A 64 11.63 0.93 -4.14
N PRO A 65 12.66 0.82 -5.00
CA PRO A 65 13.19 1.94 -5.77
C PRO A 65 12.18 2.57 -6.74
N TYR A 66 11.15 1.84 -7.10
CA TYR A 66 10.15 2.23 -8.10
C TYR A 66 8.80 2.62 -7.52
N VAL A 67 8.65 2.54 -6.18
CA VAL A 67 7.40 2.78 -5.46
C VAL A 67 7.37 4.18 -4.88
N ASP A 68 6.22 4.86 -4.99
CA ASP A 68 5.99 6.16 -4.37
C ASP A 68 5.26 6.03 -3.01
N TYR A 69 4.28 5.12 -2.91
CA TYR A 69 3.49 4.85 -1.71
C TYR A 69 3.66 3.38 -1.31
N ALA A 70 4.41 3.13 -0.25
CA ALA A 70 4.71 1.79 0.22
C ALA A 70 3.81 1.42 1.41
N PHE A 71 2.92 0.44 1.20
CA PHE A 71 2.01 -0.07 2.23
C PHE A 71 2.56 -1.36 2.84
N PHE A 72 2.50 -1.45 4.16
CA PHE A 72 2.87 -2.62 4.94
C PHE A 72 1.79 -2.91 5.99
N SER A 73 1.70 -4.17 6.41
CA SER A 73 0.91 -4.59 7.56
C SER A 73 1.85 -5.11 8.65
N CYS A 74 1.77 -4.54 9.86
CA CYS A 74 2.65 -4.91 10.96
C CYS A 74 2.03 -4.52 12.31
N ASP A 75 1.59 -5.50 13.08
CA ASP A 75 0.93 -5.32 14.39
C ASP A 75 1.80 -5.69 15.60
N ASN A 76 2.96 -6.31 15.35
CA ASN A 76 3.78 -6.98 16.36
C ASN A 76 5.10 -6.26 16.71
N LYS A 77 5.36 -5.09 16.14
CA LYS A 77 6.55 -4.28 16.45
C LYS A 77 6.23 -3.20 17.49
N SER A 78 7.21 -2.88 18.32
CA SER A 78 7.17 -1.68 19.15
C SER A 78 7.26 -0.42 18.28
N ASP A 79 6.73 0.71 18.75
CA ASP A 79 6.77 1.99 18.01
C ASP A 79 8.19 2.37 17.60
N LYS A 80 9.16 2.17 18.49
CA LYS A 80 10.57 2.46 18.20
C LYS A 80 11.16 1.60 17.06
N GLU A 81 10.79 0.33 16.99
CA GLU A 81 11.19 -0.57 15.90
C GLU A 81 10.49 -0.20 14.61
N LEU A 82 9.21 0.15 14.71
CA LEU A 82 8.40 0.55 13.57
C LEU A 82 8.92 1.85 12.94
N HIS A 83 9.23 2.86 13.75
CA HIS A 83 9.83 4.11 13.25
C HIS A 83 11.15 3.86 12.54
N LYS A 84 12.05 3.05 13.12
CA LYS A 84 13.33 2.70 12.47
C LYS A 84 13.11 1.97 11.14
N PHE A 85 12.15 1.05 11.13
CA PHE A 85 11.79 0.34 9.91
C PHE A 85 11.29 1.30 8.82
N MET A 86 10.33 2.19 9.15
CA MET A 86 9.74 3.12 8.19
C MET A 86 10.79 4.11 7.63
N ILE A 87 11.69 4.62 8.46
CA ILE A 87 12.83 5.45 8.03
C ILE A 87 13.72 4.66 7.05
N SER A 88 14.03 3.40 7.35
CA SER A 88 14.84 2.54 6.47
C SER A 88 14.16 2.28 5.14
N ILE A 89 12.84 2.04 5.12
CA ILE A 89 12.06 1.88 3.88
C ILE A 89 12.06 3.16 3.06
N LYS A 90 11.77 4.28 3.71
CA LYS A 90 11.75 5.61 3.07
C LYS A 90 13.06 5.93 2.34
N SER A 91 14.20 5.56 2.93
CA SER A 91 15.52 5.80 2.34
C SER A 91 15.80 4.98 1.08
N LYS A 92 14.96 3.98 0.75
CA LYS A 92 15.11 3.08 -0.40
C LYS A 92 14.28 3.49 -1.63
N GLY A 93 13.51 4.57 -1.56
CA GLY A 93 12.77 5.08 -2.72
C GLY A 93 11.41 5.70 -2.45
N PRO A 94 10.53 5.10 -1.62
CA PRO A 94 9.17 5.60 -1.43
C PRO A 94 9.11 7.05 -0.94
N LYS A 95 8.12 7.80 -1.45
CA LYS A 95 7.80 9.15 -0.95
C LYS A 95 7.07 9.11 0.38
N VAL A 96 6.22 8.10 0.56
CA VAL A 96 5.42 7.90 1.77
C VAL A 96 5.44 6.42 2.13
N VAL A 97 5.63 6.13 3.40
CA VAL A 97 5.57 4.77 3.97
C VAL A 97 4.37 4.69 4.89
N ILE A 98 3.49 3.75 4.65
CA ILE A 98 2.25 3.54 5.38
C ILE A 98 2.30 2.16 6.04
N VAL A 99 1.98 2.08 7.33
CA VAL A 99 1.86 0.80 8.04
C VAL A 99 0.52 0.72 8.73
N THR A 100 -0.27 -0.29 8.37
CA THR A 100 -1.48 -0.65 9.10
C THR A 100 -1.12 -1.59 10.27
N LYS A 101 -1.77 -1.35 11.42
CA LYS A 101 -1.50 -2.04 12.69
C LYS A 101 -2.73 -2.83 13.19
N GLY A 102 -3.64 -3.23 12.26
CA GLY A 102 -4.90 -3.88 12.61
C GLY A 102 -5.76 -2.99 13.52
N GLU A 103 -6.21 -3.53 14.64
CA GLU A 103 -7.05 -2.82 15.63
C GLU A 103 -6.37 -1.59 16.26
N LYS A 104 -5.06 -1.43 16.09
CA LYS A 104 -4.31 -0.26 16.57
C LYS A 104 -4.28 0.88 15.57
N GLY A 105 -4.99 0.76 14.45
CA GLY A 105 -5.03 1.78 13.39
C GLY A 105 -3.83 1.75 12.46
N SER A 106 -3.26 2.91 12.16
CA SER A 106 -2.19 3.05 11.17
C SER A 106 -1.20 4.14 11.56
N ILE A 107 -0.01 4.08 10.97
CA ILE A 107 1.03 5.09 11.05
C ILE A 107 1.59 5.37 9.67
N VAL A 108 1.87 6.63 9.38
CA VAL A 108 2.45 7.10 8.12
C VAL A 108 3.72 7.89 8.40
N TYR A 109 4.73 7.71 7.57
CA TYR A 109 5.95 8.51 7.54
C TYR A 109 6.15 9.10 6.14
N ASP A 110 6.12 10.42 6.03
CA ASP A 110 6.28 11.15 4.77
C ASP A 110 7.75 11.55 4.48
N GLY A 111 8.63 11.30 5.44
CA GLY A 111 10.05 11.68 5.40
C GLY A 111 10.38 12.86 6.33
N ASN A 112 9.38 13.57 6.85
CA ASN A 112 9.53 14.68 7.78
C ASN A 112 8.96 14.30 9.15
N GLU A 113 7.73 13.79 9.19
CA GLU A 113 7.02 13.47 10.43
C GLU A 113 6.29 12.12 10.37
N PHE A 114 6.01 11.60 11.56
CA PHE A 114 5.13 10.45 11.75
C PHE A 114 3.74 10.94 12.11
N THR A 115 2.75 10.49 11.34
CA THR A 115 1.33 10.76 11.61
C THR A 115 0.67 9.45 11.99
N GLU A 116 -0.11 9.45 13.08
CA GLU A 116 -0.88 8.29 13.51
C GLU A 116 -2.38 8.55 13.41
N PHE A 117 -3.13 7.53 13.05
CA PHE A 117 -4.59 7.51 13.07
C PHE A 117 -5.07 6.20 13.67
N GLY A 118 -6.07 6.27 14.54
CA GLY A 118 -6.70 5.09 15.15
C GLY A 118 -7.59 4.33 14.16
N ILE A 119 -8.59 3.66 14.69
CA ILE A 119 -9.62 2.98 13.91
C ILE A 119 -10.90 3.81 13.88
N VAL A 120 -11.76 3.52 12.92
CA VAL A 120 -13.18 3.89 12.96
C VAL A 120 -13.92 2.71 13.58
N GLU A 121 -14.62 2.96 14.69
CA GLU A 121 -15.38 1.91 15.39
C GLU A 121 -16.51 1.38 14.51
N CYS A 122 -16.61 0.07 14.40
CA CYS A 122 -17.65 -0.63 13.64
C CYS A 122 -17.85 -2.03 14.18
N GLU A 123 -18.95 -2.67 13.80
CA GLU A 123 -19.14 -4.09 14.00
C GLU A 123 -18.32 -4.88 13.00
N VAL A 124 -17.45 -5.78 13.49
CA VAL A 124 -16.60 -6.61 12.62
C VAL A 124 -17.32 -7.91 12.31
N ILE A 125 -17.69 -8.10 11.05
CA ILE A 125 -18.30 -9.33 10.52
C ILE A 125 -17.27 -10.19 9.80
N ASP A 126 -16.46 -9.58 8.92
CA ASP A 126 -15.39 -10.26 8.18
C ASP A 126 -14.23 -9.27 7.95
N SER A 127 -13.01 -9.67 8.26
CA SER A 127 -11.83 -8.82 8.07
C SER A 127 -11.21 -8.92 6.67
N MET A 128 -11.77 -9.73 5.79
CA MET A 128 -11.28 -9.88 4.41
C MET A 128 -11.41 -8.55 3.65
N GLY A 129 -10.35 -8.15 2.95
CA GLY A 129 -10.33 -6.91 2.16
C GLY A 129 -10.14 -5.62 2.97
N ALA A 130 -10.03 -5.67 4.30
CA ALA A 130 -9.82 -4.49 5.13
C ALA A 130 -8.59 -3.67 4.71
N GLY A 131 -7.47 -4.35 4.41
CA GLY A 131 -6.23 -3.73 3.94
C GLY A 131 -6.40 -3.08 2.57
N ASP A 132 -7.00 -3.78 1.62
CA ASP A 132 -7.24 -3.28 0.26
C ASP A 132 -8.14 -2.04 0.28
N SER A 133 -9.19 -2.07 1.09
CA SER A 133 -10.11 -0.94 1.27
C SER A 133 -9.44 0.26 1.95
N TYR A 134 -8.55 0.01 2.93
CA TYR A 134 -7.73 1.06 3.52
C TYR A 134 -6.84 1.72 2.46
N ILE A 135 -6.13 0.92 1.66
CA ILE A 135 -5.27 1.40 0.58
C ILE A 135 -6.08 2.25 -0.41
N ALA A 136 -7.24 1.76 -0.84
CA ALA A 136 -8.11 2.47 -1.78
C ALA A 136 -8.57 3.83 -1.22
N GLY A 137 -9.09 3.87 0.01
CA GLY A 137 -9.53 5.10 0.66
C GLY A 137 -8.38 6.10 0.88
N PHE A 138 -7.22 5.62 1.32
CA PHE A 138 -6.02 6.45 1.50
C PHE A 138 -5.58 7.09 0.17
N LEU A 139 -5.46 6.28 -0.89
CA LEU A 139 -5.01 6.76 -2.21
C LEU A 139 -6.02 7.70 -2.86
N MET A 140 -7.31 7.52 -2.63
CA MET A 140 -8.32 8.51 -3.04
C MET A 140 -8.06 9.87 -2.39
N GLY A 141 -7.72 9.91 -1.10
CA GLY A 141 -7.30 11.14 -0.43
C GLY A 141 -6.07 11.78 -1.07
N ILE A 142 -5.07 10.98 -1.43
CA ILE A 142 -3.87 11.45 -2.14
C ILE A 142 -4.23 12.07 -3.50
N LEU A 143 -5.08 11.42 -4.29
CA LEU A 143 -5.51 11.92 -5.60
C LEU A 143 -6.34 13.22 -5.51
N GLU A 144 -7.05 13.40 -4.41
CA GLU A 144 -7.79 14.63 -4.08
C GLU A 144 -6.88 15.74 -3.52
N GLY A 145 -5.59 15.47 -3.32
CA GLY A 145 -4.64 16.45 -2.74
C GLY A 145 -4.85 16.71 -1.25
N LYS A 146 -5.42 15.75 -0.51
CA LYS A 146 -5.69 15.90 0.92
C LYS A 146 -4.41 15.78 1.75
N PRO A 147 -4.36 16.42 2.95
CA PRO A 147 -3.33 16.16 3.94
C PRO A 147 -3.28 14.68 4.34
N ILE A 148 -2.10 14.20 4.75
CA ILE A 148 -1.88 12.79 5.14
C ILE A 148 -2.90 12.31 6.18
N PHE A 149 -3.19 13.11 7.19
CA PHE A 149 -4.17 12.76 8.22
C PHE A 149 -5.57 12.49 7.64
N GLU A 150 -6.04 13.31 6.68
CA GLU A 150 -7.33 13.10 6.02
C GLU A 150 -7.29 11.87 5.09
N CYS A 151 -6.14 11.57 4.45
CA CYS A 151 -5.97 10.34 3.68
C CYS A 151 -6.10 9.10 4.59
N MET A 152 -5.47 9.12 5.77
CA MET A 152 -5.58 8.05 6.76
C MET A 152 -7.01 7.86 7.27
N GLN A 153 -7.72 8.97 7.52
CA GLN A 153 -9.13 8.95 7.93
C GLN A 153 -10.01 8.30 6.85
N LYS A 154 -9.82 8.66 5.58
CA LYS A 154 -10.53 8.03 4.45
C LYS A 154 -10.22 6.54 4.36
N GLY A 155 -8.96 6.14 4.51
CA GLY A 155 -8.55 4.75 4.53
C GLY A 155 -9.22 3.96 5.67
N ALA A 156 -9.21 4.50 6.88
CA ALA A 156 -9.84 3.88 8.05
C ALA A 156 -11.37 3.75 7.90
N LEU A 157 -12.01 4.77 7.33
CA LEU A 157 -13.45 4.75 7.06
C LEU A 157 -13.81 3.68 6.03
N SER A 158 -13.10 3.64 4.89
CA SER A 158 -13.31 2.64 3.85
C SER A 158 -13.10 1.21 4.39
N SER A 159 -12.07 1.01 5.20
CA SER A 159 -11.82 -0.27 5.88
C SER A 159 -12.97 -0.66 6.83
N SER A 160 -13.47 0.29 7.64
CA SER A 160 -14.57 0.03 8.58
C SER A 160 -15.87 -0.34 7.89
N GLU A 161 -16.15 0.21 6.73
CA GLU A 161 -17.31 -0.15 5.90
C GLU A 161 -17.16 -1.58 5.37
N THR A 162 -16.00 -1.94 4.84
CA THR A 162 -15.74 -3.27 4.26
C THR A 162 -15.86 -4.38 5.28
N ILE A 163 -15.33 -4.21 6.49
CA ILE A 163 -15.38 -5.25 7.52
C ILE A 163 -16.76 -5.42 8.17
N GLY A 164 -17.71 -4.55 7.86
CA GLY A 164 -19.11 -4.59 8.35
C GLY A 164 -20.02 -5.60 7.61
N TYR A 165 -19.49 -6.35 6.62
CA TYR A 165 -20.24 -7.37 5.88
C TYR A 165 -19.33 -8.52 5.44
N TYR A 166 -19.92 -9.62 4.94
CA TYR A 166 -19.16 -10.75 4.44
C TYR A 166 -18.57 -10.50 3.06
N GLY A 167 -17.28 -10.86 2.88
CA GLY A 167 -16.55 -10.71 1.62
C GLY A 167 -15.80 -9.37 1.53
N ALA A 168 -15.05 -9.18 0.44
CA ALA A 168 -14.09 -8.10 0.26
C ALA A 168 -14.53 -7.02 -0.76
N TRP A 169 -15.80 -6.96 -1.12
CA TRP A 169 -16.35 -6.06 -2.15
C TRP A 169 -17.54 -5.26 -1.64
#